data_4dd348b8f703349ed1b691fb88cf0360
#
_entry.id   4dd348b8f703349ed1b691fb88cf0360
#
_cell.length_a   1.000
_cell.length_b   1.000
_cell.length_c   1.000
_cell.angle_alpha   90.00
_cell.angle_beta   90.00
_cell.angle_gamma   90.00
#
_symmetry.space_group_name_H-M   'P 1'
#
loop_
_entity.id
_entity.type
_entity.pdbx_description
1 polymer ?
#
loop_
_entity_poly.entity_id
_entity_poly.type
_entity_poly.pdbx_seq_one_letter_code
_entity_poly.pdbx_strand_id
1 'polypeptide(L)'
;MEETDRLFACGFCRVKSYLEASDAFRYMLPSKAPQSKELLYFPYWRFKGMLFSCAGNGVGHKFVDVSHQAVASPFFPVSLGLRSQALKLKFITPDTEGRFIKPTLPLTRIEENFDERFGRTLPKSALHYAHVGETISLIYAPFYIENQLYDGVLNSPVATAAVPDFDLDQLTFENPHWRIHFMATLCPNCGWDLDGERDSLVLFCKNCPSAWYPVGKRLKQISFGTQPIDDSDAIYLPFWRIRSKIKGIDLNTYADLIKVANIPKVIQSGWKNVGFRFWVPAFKVRPKIFMQLSKHMTLAQLQKEMVVELPQNRHYRINLP
;
A
#
# COMPACT_ATOMS: atom_id res chain seq x y z
N MET A 1 10.83 12.04 -3.34
CA MET A 1 10.02 10.91 -3.78
C MET A 1 9.65 10.13 -2.54
N GLU A 2 8.36 9.97 -2.31
CA GLU A 2 7.83 9.13 -1.24
C GLU A 2 7.67 7.69 -1.73
N GLU A 3 7.62 6.72 -0.83
CA GLU A 3 7.45 5.30 -1.21
C GLU A 3 6.13 4.99 -1.90
N THR A 4 5.14 5.86 -1.70
CA THR A 4 3.81 5.76 -2.32
C THR A 4 3.73 6.42 -3.68
N ASP A 5 4.73 7.23 -4.07
CA ASP A 5 4.73 7.91 -5.37
C ASP A 5 4.75 6.89 -6.52
N ARG A 6 3.83 7.04 -7.44
CA ARG A 6 3.68 6.19 -8.63
C ARG A 6 3.76 6.99 -9.93
N LEU A 7 3.28 8.22 -9.92
CA LEU A 7 3.25 9.08 -11.10
C LEU A 7 4.39 10.09 -11.08
N PHE A 8 5.20 10.08 -12.11
CA PHE A 8 6.36 10.96 -12.27
C PHE A 8 6.25 11.77 -13.55
N ALA A 9 6.61 13.05 -13.48
CA ALA A 9 6.78 13.90 -14.63
C ALA A 9 8.28 14.13 -14.88
N CYS A 10 8.72 13.94 -16.11
CA CYS A 10 10.08 14.26 -16.51
C CYS A 10 10.32 15.78 -16.39
N GLY A 11 11.40 16.16 -15.69
CA GLY A 11 11.75 17.58 -15.51
C GLY A 11 12.09 18.30 -16.80
N PHE A 12 12.47 17.58 -17.87
CA PHE A 12 12.85 18.13 -19.16
C PHE A 12 11.70 18.18 -20.16
N CYS A 13 11.11 17.00 -20.47
CA CYS A 13 10.07 16.90 -21.52
C CYS A 13 8.65 16.91 -20.95
N ARG A 14 8.49 16.94 -19.62
CA ARG A 14 7.21 16.92 -18.89
C ARG A 14 6.33 15.68 -19.15
N VAL A 15 6.85 14.71 -19.87
CA VAL A 15 6.16 13.42 -20.07
C VAL A 15 5.90 12.79 -18.72
N LYS A 16 4.65 12.38 -18.49
CA LYS A 16 4.26 11.62 -17.28
C LYS A 16 4.49 10.14 -17.52
N SER A 17 5.00 9.49 -16.50
CA SER A 17 5.22 8.04 -16.49
C SER A 17 4.75 7.45 -15.17
N TYR A 18 4.10 6.31 -15.25
CA TYR A 18 3.66 5.56 -14.06
C TYR A 18 4.72 4.53 -13.70
N LEU A 19 5.12 4.54 -12.43
CA LEU A 19 6.10 3.62 -11.88
C LEU A 19 5.41 2.33 -11.45
N GLU A 20 5.87 1.23 -11.99
CA GLU A 20 5.37 -0.09 -11.66
C GLU A 20 6.48 -1.03 -11.21
N ALA A 21 6.15 -1.87 -10.23
CA ALA A 21 6.94 -3.02 -9.83
C ALA A 21 6.15 -4.30 -10.12
N SER A 22 6.81 -5.34 -10.58
CA SER A 22 6.18 -6.63 -10.86
C SER A 22 5.67 -7.34 -9.59
N ASP A 23 6.32 -7.06 -8.46
CA ASP A 23 6.02 -7.65 -7.16
C ASP A 23 6.01 -6.58 -6.06
N ALA A 24 7.15 -6.32 -5.45
CA ALA A 24 7.33 -5.29 -4.43
C ALA A 24 8.54 -4.42 -4.80
N PHE A 25 8.50 -3.15 -4.42
CA PHE A 25 9.67 -2.29 -4.58
C PHE A 25 10.81 -2.78 -3.71
N ARG A 26 12.01 -2.72 -4.28
CA ARG A 26 13.25 -3.16 -3.63
C ARG A 26 14.13 -1.97 -3.34
N TYR A 27 14.42 -1.81 -2.08
CA TYR A 27 15.26 -0.74 -1.57
C TYR A 27 16.47 -1.31 -0.84
N MET A 28 17.50 -0.49 -0.70
CA MET A 28 18.62 -0.77 0.19
C MET A 28 18.81 0.34 1.20
N LEU A 29 19.30 -0.05 2.38
CA LEU A 29 19.79 0.88 3.39
C LEU A 29 21.19 1.38 3.01
N PRO A 30 21.56 2.61 3.43
CA PRO A 30 22.90 3.12 3.25
C PRO A 30 23.91 2.29 4.06
N SER A 31 25.12 2.14 3.52
CA SER A 31 26.23 1.48 4.20
C SER A 31 27.26 2.47 4.71
N LYS A 32 27.81 2.19 5.90
CA LYS A 32 29.00 2.82 6.48
C LYS A 32 30.18 1.86 6.53
N ALA A 33 30.06 0.69 5.93
CA ALA A 33 31.14 -0.28 5.87
C ALA A 33 32.37 0.30 5.13
N PRO A 34 33.59 -0.13 5.47
CA PRO A 34 34.79 0.24 4.72
C PRO A 34 34.66 -0.17 3.26
N GLN A 35 35.14 0.66 2.33
CA GLN A 35 35.08 0.41 0.90
C GLN A 35 35.80 -0.87 0.44
N SER A 36 36.77 -1.34 1.24
CA SER A 36 37.52 -2.59 0.98
C SER A 36 36.73 -3.86 1.30
N LYS A 37 35.53 -3.76 1.92
CA LYS A 37 34.71 -4.90 2.32
C LYS A 37 33.64 -5.19 1.29
N GLU A 38 33.51 -6.46 0.92
CA GLU A 38 32.39 -6.94 0.12
C GLU A 38 31.10 -6.89 0.95
N LEU A 39 30.05 -6.28 0.40
CA LEU A 39 28.76 -6.17 1.06
C LEU A 39 27.86 -7.35 0.76
N LEU A 40 27.27 -7.89 1.83
CA LEU A 40 26.18 -8.85 1.80
C LEU A 40 24.88 -8.12 2.09
N TYR A 41 23.95 -8.15 1.16
CA TYR A 41 22.66 -7.52 1.29
C TYR A 41 21.61 -8.54 1.73
N PHE A 42 21.18 -8.47 3.00
CA PHE A 42 20.18 -9.35 3.58
C PHE A 42 18.77 -8.76 3.44
N PRO A 43 17.78 -9.51 2.89
CA PRO A 43 16.45 -9.00 2.59
C PRO A 43 15.53 -9.02 3.80
N TYR A 44 14.73 -7.96 3.93
CA TYR A 44 13.66 -7.81 4.92
C TYR A 44 12.37 -7.37 4.24
N TRP A 45 11.28 -8.06 4.49
CA TRP A 45 9.96 -7.56 4.17
C TRP A 45 9.62 -6.39 5.10
N ARG A 46 9.18 -5.29 4.55
CA ARG A 46 8.62 -4.15 5.28
C ARG A 46 7.15 -4.00 4.96
N PHE A 47 6.40 -3.76 5.99
CA PHE A 47 4.97 -3.61 5.96
C PHE A 47 4.58 -2.30 6.64
N LYS A 48 4.00 -1.38 5.90
CA LYS A 48 3.59 -0.06 6.37
C LYS A 48 2.11 0.14 6.11
N GLY A 49 1.37 0.60 7.12
CA GLY A 49 -0.07 0.80 6.99
C GLY A 49 -0.76 1.11 8.32
N MET A 50 -2.06 0.80 8.37
CA MET A 50 -2.91 1.03 9.51
C MET A 50 -3.50 -0.29 10.01
N LEU A 51 -3.40 -0.53 11.30
CA LEU A 51 -4.13 -1.59 12.00
C LEU A 51 -5.39 -0.98 12.60
N PHE A 52 -6.55 -1.45 12.19
CA PHE A 52 -7.83 -1.11 12.77
C PHE A 52 -8.29 -2.24 13.70
N SER A 53 -8.81 -1.88 14.87
CA SER A 53 -9.36 -2.85 15.82
C SER A 53 -10.75 -2.43 16.27
N CYS A 54 -11.66 -3.38 16.35
CA CYS A 54 -13.03 -3.18 16.83
C CYS A 54 -13.15 -3.78 18.25
N ALA A 55 -13.60 -2.97 19.18
CA ALA A 55 -13.93 -3.39 20.54
C ALA A 55 -15.34 -2.90 20.91
N GLY A 56 -15.88 -3.32 22.04
CA GLY A 56 -17.24 -2.96 22.45
C GLY A 56 -17.51 -1.46 22.52
N ASN A 57 -16.48 -0.65 22.69
CA ASN A 57 -16.54 0.82 22.74
C ASN A 57 -16.27 1.54 21.40
N GLY A 58 -16.08 0.79 20.31
CA GLY A 58 -15.89 1.38 18.96
C GLY A 58 -14.70 0.83 18.19
N VAL A 59 -14.28 1.59 17.19
CA VAL A 59 -13.16 1.23 16.30
C VAL A 59 -11.96 2.10 16.63
N GLY A 60 -10.88 1.45 17.06
CA GLY A 60 -9.55 2.05 17.23
C GLY A 60 -8.68 1.89 15.99
N HIS A 61 -7.61 2.68 15.92
CA HIS A 61 -6.61 2.55 14.86
C HIS A 61 -5.19 2.80 15.40
N LYS A 62 -4.21 2.16 14.77
CA LYS A 62 -2.80 2.32 15.09
C LYS A 62 -1.98 2.28 13.80
N PHE A 63 -1.04 3.21 13.65
CA PHE A 63 -0.06 3.15 12.58
C PHE A 63 0.91 1.99 12.80
N VAL A 64 1.21 1.27 11.74
CA VAL A 64 2.12 0.14 11.73
C VAL A 64 3.18 0.36 10.66
N ASP A 65 4.44 0.25 11.07
CA ASP A 65 5.60 0.21 10.19
C ASP A 65 6.58 -0.79 10.77
N VAL A 66 6.57 -1.99 10.24
CA VAL A 66 7.33 -3.13 10.76
C VAL A 66 8.10 -3.82 9.65
N SER A 67 9.19 -4.46 10.04
CA SER A 67 9.97 -5.30 9.12
C SER A 67 10.20 -6.67 9.73
N HIS A 68 10.40 -7.64 8.86
CA HIS A 68 10.73 -9.01 9.23
C HIS A 68 11.70 -9.59 8.19
N GLN A 69 12.66 -10.40 8.63
CA GLN A 69 13.58 -11.08 7.72
C GLN A 69 12.83 -11.87 6.65
N ALA A 70 13.32 -11.79 5.40
CA ALA A 70 12.75 -12.51 4.26
C ALA A 70 13.47 -13.85 4.00
N VAL A 71 14.40 -14.22 4.86
CA VAL A 71 15.12 -15.50 4.89
C VAL A 71 15.17 -15.94 6.33
N ALA A 72 14.82 -17.19 6.61
CA ALA A 72 14.96 -17.74 7.96
C ALA A 72 16.45 -17.92 8.26
N SER A 73 16.98 -17.11 9.18
CA SER A 73 18.38 -17.19 9.60
C SER A 73 18.54 -16.74 11.05
N PRO A 74 19.25 -17.51 11.88
CA PRO A 74 19.54 -17.13 13.25
C PRO A 74 20.69 -16.10 13.35
N PHE A 75 21.44 -15.87 12.27
CA PHE A 75 22.64 -15.03 12.26
C PHE A 75 22.33 -13.56 12.05
N PHE A 76 21.23 -13.24 11.40
CA PHE A 76 20.82 -11.88 11.11
C PHE A 76 19.68 -11.41 12.02
N PRO A 77 19.59 -10.11 12.32
CA PRO A 77 18.48 -9.58 13.11
C PRO A 77 17.12 -9.95 12.51
N VAL A 78 16.16 -10.32 13.35
CA VAL A 78 14.80 -10.70 12.90
C VAL A 78 14.08 -9.54 12.22
N SER A 79 14.42 -8.29 12.59
CA SER A 79 13.83 -7.08 12.01
C SER A 79 14.84 -5.94 11.93
N LEU A 80 14.54 -4.95 11.09
CA LEU A 80 15.35 -3.73 10.95
C LEU A 80 15.12 -2.73 12.11
N GLY A 81 14.11 -2.96 12.95
CA GLY A 81 13.69 -1.98 13.95
C GLY A 81 13.29 -0.66 13.28
N LEU A 82 13.77 0.46 13.82
CA LEU A 82 13.48 1.81 13.31
C LEU A 82 14.33 2.23 12.10
N ARG A 83 15.28 1.42 11.64
CA ARG A 83 16.22 1.81 10.58
C ARG A 83 15.55 2.15 9.26
N SER A 84 14.49 1.38 8.91
CA SER A 84 13.73 1.62 7.69
C SER A 84 12.93 2.92 7.70
N GLN A 85 12.68 3.49 8.88
CA GLN A 85 11.97 4.75 9.07
C GLN A 85 12.93 5.94 9.20
N ALA A 86 14.08 5.72 9.83
CA ALA A 86 15.05 6.77 10.15
C ALA A 86 16.05 7.07 9.03
N LEU A 87 16.27 6.12 8.12
CA LEU A 87 17.28 6.22 7.10
C LEU A 87 16.66 6.40 5.71
N LYS A 88 17.37 7.15 4.85
CA LYS A 88 16.96 7.35 3.46
C LYS A 88 17.17 6.07 2.67
N LEU A 89 16.10 5.47 2.18
CA LEU A 89 16.14 4.31 1.30
C LEU A 89 16.59 4.71 -0.12
N LYS A 90 17.33 3.84 -0.77
CA LYS A 90 17.71 3.95 -2.19
C LYS A 90 17.13 2.77 -2.95
N PHE A 91 16.69 2.98 -4.18
CA PHE A 91 16.33 1.87 -5.06
C PHE A 91 17.57 1.03 -5.39
N ILE A 92 17.37 -0.27 -5.45
CA ILE A 92 18.37 -1.18 -6.00
C ILE A 92 18.30 -1.09 -7.53
N THR A 93 19.45 -0.95 -8.16
CA THR A 93 19.60 -0.95 -9.62
C THR A 93 20.45 -2.14 -10.05
N PRO A 94 20.41 -2.55 -11.33
CA PRO A 94 21.27 -3.61 -11.84
C PRO A 94 22.78 -3.37 -11.62
N ASP A 95 23.18 -2.09 -11.50
CA ASP A 95 24.57 -1.67 -11.29
C ASP A 95 24.96 -1.59 -9.81
N THR A 96 24.07 -2.00 -8.89
CA THR A 96 24.38 -1.98 -7.46
C THR A 96 25.35 -3.11 -7.13
N GLU A 97 26.55 -2.75 -6.68
CA GLU A 97 27.58 -3.69 -6.27
C GLU A 97 27.26 -4.39 -4.95
N GLY A 98 27.67 -5.67 -4.83
CA GLY A 98 27.50 -6.50 -3.65
C GLY A 98 26.73 -7.79 -3.93
N ARG A 99 26.70 -8.68 -2.93
CA ARG A 99 25.99 -9.98 -3.03
C ARG A 99 24.62 -9.89 -2.39
N PHE A 100 23.56 -10.16 -3.15
CA PHE A 100 22.19 -10.08 -2.68
C PHE A 100 21.67 -11.47 -2.32
N ILE A 101 21.26 -11.65 -1.07
CA ILE A 101 20.65 -12.90 -0.59
C ILE A 101 19.22 -12.96 -1.10
N LYS A 102 18.85 -14.08 -1.69
CA LYS A 102 17.55 -14.32 -2.27
C LYS A 102 16.49 -14.50 -1.18
N PRO A 103 15.35 -13.75 -1.21
CA PRO A 103 14.23 -13.98 -0.31
C PRO A 103 13.67 -15.40 -0.48
N THR A 104 13.55 -16.14 0.60
CA THR A 104 13.01 -17.51 0.60
C THR A 104 11.68 -17.62 1.35
N LEU A 105 11.39 -16.69 2.25
CA LEU A 105 10.11 -16.63 2.94
C LEU A 105 9.10 -15.84 2.11
N PRO A 106 7.99 -16.47 1.68
CA PRO A 106 6.95 -15.80 0.92
C PRO A 106 6.23 -14.75 1.78
N LEU A 107 5.72 -13.72 1.14
CA LEU A 107 5.03 -12.63 1.81
C LEU A 107 3.86 -13.10 2.68
N THR A 108 3.08 -14.08 2.20
CA THR A 108 1.95 -14.66 2.93
C THR A 108 2.36 -15.20 4.31
N ARG A 109 3.51 -15.85 4.41
CA ARG A 109 4.04 -16.33 5.69
C ARG A 109 4.42 -15.20 6.63
N ILE A 110 4.90 -14.10 6.08
CA ILE A 110 5.26 -12.91 6.85
C ILE A 110 4.00 -12.18 7.33
N GLU A 111 2.96 -12.11 6.51
CA GLU A 111 1.66 -11.55 6.89
C GLU A 111 1.05 -12.32 8.07
N GLU A 112 1.10 -13.66 8.06
CA GLU A 112 0.69 -14.49 9.19
C GLU A 112 1.47 -14.16 10.48
N ASN A 113 2.80 -14.01 10.39
CA ASN A 113 3.64 -13.65 11.53
C ASN A 113 3.31 -12.24 12.07
N PHE A 114 2.98 -11.31 11.17
CA PHE A 114 2.54 -9.96 11.57
C PHE A 114 1.17 -10.00 12.24
N ASP A 115 0.23 -10.77 11.71
CA ASP A 115 -1.10 -10.93 12.30
C ASP A 115 -1.03 -11.51 13.70
N GLU A 116 -0.22 -12.55 13.93
CA GLU A 116 0.02 -13.08 15.28
C GLU A 116 0.63 -12.03 16.21
N ARG A 117 1.63 -11.29 15.73
CA ARG A 117 2.28 -10.22 16.51
C ARG A 117 1.32 -9.09 16.84
N PHE A 118 0.50 -8.68 15.88
CA PHE A 118 -0.51 -7.63 16.09
C PHE A 118 -1.61 -8.12 17.02
N GLY A 119 -2.09 -9.34 16.85
CA GLY A 119 -3.07 -9.95 17.75
C GLY A 119 -2.63 -9.92 19.22
N ARG A 120 -1.34 -10.19 19.50
CA ARG A 120 -0.77 -10.11 20.86
C ARG A 120 -0.71 -8.69 21.44
N THR A 121 -0.68 -7.65 20.59
CA THR A 121 -0.59 -6.24 21.03
C THR A 121 -1.95 -5.57 21.15
N LEU A 122 -3.02 -6.23 20.71
CA LEU A 122 -4.38 -5.73 20.80
C LEU A 122 -4.95 -5.88 22.22
N PRO A 123 -5.88 -4.99 22.61
CA PRO A 123 -6.63 -5.18 23.84
C PRO A 123 -7.34 -6.54 23.84
N LYS A 124 -7.39 -7.22 24.99
CA LYS A 124 -8.13 -8.51 25.15
C LYS A 124 -9.63 -8.38 24.79
N SER A 125 -10.17 -7.17 24.81
CA SER A 125 -11.55 -6.85 24.42
C SER A 125 -11.75 -6.66 22.91
N ALA A 126 -10.69 -6.78 22.09
CA ALA A 126 -10.84 -6.67 20.65
C ALA A 126 -11.64 -7.86 20.08
N LEU A 127 -12.75 -7.56 19.46
CA LEU A 127 -13.64 -8.54 18.81
C LEU A 127 -13.17 -8.88 17.41
N HIS A 128 -12.58 -7.91 16.73
CA HIS A 128 -12.08 -8.05 15.37
C HIS A 128 -10.98 -7.03 15.09
N TYR A 129 -10.06 -7.37 14.22
CA TYR A 129 -9.08 -6.43 13.70
C TYR A 129 -8.81 -6.69 12.22
N ALA A 130 -8.37 -5.64 11.54
CA ALA A 130 -7.99 -5.71 10.14
C ALA A 130 -6.81 -4.76 9.87
N HIS A 131 -5.95 -5.19 9.00
CA HIS A 131 -4.83 -4.39 8.55
C HIS A 131 -5.10 -3.85 7.15
N VAL A 132 -4.85 -2.55 6.97
CA VAL A 132 -4.89 -1.87 5.68
C VAL A 132 -3.47 -1.44 5.32
N GLY A 133 -2.85 -2.14 4.38
CA GLY A 133 -1.51 -1.84 3.91
C GLY A 133 -1.46 -0.58 3.07
N GLU A 134 -0.50 0.31 3.34
CA GLU A 134 -0.16 1.45 2.49
C GLU A 134 0.89 1.03 1.46
N THR A 135 1.96 0.37 1.95
CA THR A 135 3.03 -0.16 1.10
C THR A 135 3.57 -1.47 1.66
N ILE A 136 3.95 -2.36 0.73
CA ILE A 136 4.78 -3.52 1.00
C ILE A 136 6.05 -3.37 0.17
N SER A 137 7.21 -3.52 0.79
CA SER A 137 8.49 -3.39 0.13
C SER A 137 9.49 -4.40 0.67
N LEU A 138 10.51 -4.68 -0.14
CA LEU A 138 11.65 -5.49 0.25
C LEU A 138 12.85 -4.57 0.48
N ILE A 139 13.41 -4.58 1.69
CA ILE A 139 14.54 -3.74 2.07
C ILE A 139 15.75 -4.63 2.30
N TYR A 140 16.82 -4.34 1.60
CA TYR A 140 18.10 -5.00 1.75
C TYR A 140 18.98 -4.20 2.71
N ALA A 141 19.36 -4.81 3.83
CA ALA A 141 20.30 -4.25 4.77
C ALA A 141 21.72 -4.72 4.45
N PRO A 142 22.72 -3.82 4.42
CA PRO A 142 24.10 -4.19 4.18
C PRO A 142 24.74 -4.81 5.42
N PHE A 143 25.43 -5.92 5.22
CA PHE A 143 26.29 -6.58 6.19
C PHE A 143 27.63 -6.85 5.54
N TYR A 144 28.66 -7.11 6.32
CA TYR A 144 29.96 -7.60 5.83
C TYR A 144 30.61 -8.54 6.85
N ILE A 145 31.54 -9.35 6.37
CA ILE A 145 32.28 -10.30 7.20
C ILE A 145 33.73 -9.86 7.33
N GLU A 146 34.25 -9.93 8.54
CA GLU A 146 35.66 -9.81 8.82
C GLU A 146 36.10 -11.01 9.68
N ASN A 147 36.19 -10.86 10.99
CA ASN A 147 36.35 -11.97 11.95
C ASN A 147 34.98 -12.49 12.46
N GLN A 148 33.94 -11.73 12.22
CA GLN A 148 32.55 -12.03 12.54
C GLN A 148 31.63 -11.24 11.58
N LEU A 149 30.32 -11.38 11.74
CA LEU A 149 29.32 -10.63 10.98
C LEU A 149 29.18 -9.22 11.57
N TYR A 150 29.30 -8.21 10.69
CA TYR A 150 29.13 -6.79 10.99
C TYR A 150 27.88 -6.24 10.31
N ASP A 151 27.19 -5.39 11.05
CA ASP A 151 26.10 -4.56 10.51
C ASP A 151 26.70 -3.38 9.75
N GLY A 152 26.51 -3.36 8.43
CA GLY A 152 27.07 -2.31 7.57
C GLY A 152 26.43 -0.93 7.75
N VAL A 153 25.24 -0.84 8.36
CA VAL A 153 24.59 0.45 8.68
C VAL A 153 25.23 1.09 9.91
N LEU A 154 25.45 0.29 10.95
CA LEU A 154 26.00 0.75 12.23
C LEU A 154 27.52 0.71 12.25
N ASN A 155 28.12 -0.04 11.36
CA ASN A 155 29.55 -0.37 11.32
C ASN A 155 30.01 -1.00 12.65
N SER A 156 29.23 -1.95 13.17
CA SER A 156 29.48 -2.64 14.42
C SER A 156 29.16 -4.12 14.32
N PRO A 157 29.77 -4.97 15.15
CA PRO A 157 29.43 -6.39 15.18
C PRO A 157 27.93 -6.62 15.42
N VAL A 158 27.35 -7.58 14.76
CA VAL A 158 26.02 -8.06 15.10
C VAL A 158 26.10 -8.79 16.43
N ALA A 159 25.33 -8.37 17.44
CA ALA A 159 25.45 -8.79 18.83
C ALA A 159 25.10 -10.27 19.12
N THR A 160 24.81 -11.06 18.13
CA THR A 160 24.75 -12.52 18.25
C THR A 160 26.17 -13.04 18.30
N ALA A 161 26.52 -13.68 19.40
CA ALA A 161 27.82 -14.27 19.72
C ALA A 161 28.57 -14.80 18.48
N ALA A 162 29.90 -14.80 18.54
CA ALA A 162 30.69 -15.52 17.57
C ALA A 162 30.05 -16.88 17.28
N VAL A 163 29.35 -16.97 16.15
CA VAL A 163 28.67 -18.21 15.80
C VAL A 163 29.69 -18.95 14.93
N PRO A 164 30.29 -20.04 15.44
CA PRO A 164 31.33 -20.76 14.73
C PRO A 164 30.90 -21.33 13.38
N ASP A 165 29.57 -21.39 13.15
CA ASP A 165 28.97 -22.11 12.04
C ASP A 165 28.25 -21.22 11.00
N PHE A 166 28.59 -19.92 10.92
CA PHE A 166 28.04 -19.08 9.85
C PHE A 166 28.72 -19.44 8.52
N ASP A 167 27.99 -20.18 7.71
CA ASP A 167 28.44 -20.61 6.40
C ASP A 167 27.69 -19.86 5.28
N LEU A 168 28.43 -19.12 4.48
CA LEU A 168 27.89 -18.41 3.33
C LEU A 168 27.34 -19.36 2.25
N ASP A 169 27.84 -20.58 2.18
CA ASP A 169 27.43 -21.56 1.16
C ASP A 169 26.02 -22.08 1.40
N GLN A 170 25.45 -21.87 2.60
CA GLN A 170 24.05 -22.17 2.91
C GLN A 170 23.09 -21.08 2.42
N LEU A 171 23.59 -19.92 2.00
CA LEU A 171 22.79 -18.82 1.52
C LEU A 171 22.66 -18.88 -0.01
N THR A 172 21.43 -18.75 -0.49
CA THR A 172 21.19 -18.60 -1.92
C THR A 172 21.28 -17.12 -2.30
N PHE A 173 22.06 -16.83 -3.32
CA PHE A 173 22.22 -15.47 -3.83
C PHE A 173 21.41 -15.27 -5.11
N GLU A 174 21.00 -14.03 -5.35
CA GLU A 174 20.37 -13.62 -6.60
C GLU A 174 21.08 -12.36 -7.16
N ASN A 175 21.10 -12.23 -8.47
CA ASN A 175 21.49 -10.99 -9.08
C ASN A 175 20.30 -10.03 -9.09
N PRO A 176 20.50 -8.74 -8.79
CA PRO A 176 19.43 -7.77 -8.80
C PRO A 176 19.00 -7.42 -10.23
N HIS A 177 18.34 -8.35 -10.91
CA HIS A 177 17.73 -8.12 -12.23
C HIS A 177 16.43 -7.31 -12.13
N TRP A 178 16.11 -6.81 -10.95
CA TRP A 178 14.90 -6.05 -10.75
C TRP A 178 15.00 -4.70 -11.49
N ARG A 179 14.10 -4.51 -12.44
CA ARG A 179 13.98 -3.26 -13.17
C ARG A 179 12.71 -2.56 -12.79
N ILE A 180 12.85 -1.30 -12.44
CA ILE A 180 11.73 -0.38 -12.35
C ILE A 180 11.19 -0.19 -13.77
N HIS A 181 9.91 -0.43 -13.96
CA HIS A 181 9.24 -0.19 -15.23
C HIS A 181 8.51 1.13 -15.19
N PHE A 182 8.81 1.97 -16.19
CA PHE A 182 8.06 3.19 -16.43
C PHE A 182 7.08 2.93 -17.56
N MET A 183 5.80 3.08 -17.26
CA MET A 183 4.73 2.95 -18.24
C MET A 183 4.27 4.35 -18.67
N ALA A 184 4.19 4.59 -19.97
CA ALA A 184 3.65 5.83 -20.50
C ALA A 184 2.17 5.98 -20.08
N THR A 185 1.81 7.17 -19.63
CA THR A 185 0.45 7.47 -19.16
C THR A 185 -0.39 8.05 -20.30
N LEU A 186 -0.48 7.32 -21.41
CA LEU A 186 -1.33 7.65 -22.54
C LEU A 186 -2.64 6.90 -22.48
N CYS A 187 -3.73 7.58 -22.75
CA CYS A 187 -5.07 6.98 -22.76
C CYS A 187 -5.18 5.94 -23.88
N PRO A 188 -5.50 4.67 -23.58
CA PRO A 188 -5.65 3.65 -24.61
C PRO A 188 -6.80 3.91 -25.60
N ASN A 189 -7.79 4.74 -25.22
CA ASN A 189 -8.92 5.07 -26.09
C ASN A 189 -8.64 6.18 -27.08
N CYS A 190 -7.92 7.23 -26.66
CA CYS A 190 -7.78 8.44 -27.49
C CYS A 190 -6.35 8.97 -27.62
N GLY A 191 -5.37 8.31 -26.98
CA GLY A 191 -3.97 8.71 -27.04
C GLY A 191 -3.61 9.96 -26.23
N TRP A 192 -4.57 10.58 -25.52
CA TRP A 192 -4.33 11.77 -24.72
C TRP A 192 -3.63 11.44 -23.41
N ASP A 193 -2.93 12.40 -22.80
CA ASP A 193 -2.28 12.19 -21.51
C ASP A 193 -3.30 11.89 -20.40
N LEU A 194 -3.01 10.87 -19.63
CA LEU A 194 -3.75 10.58 -18.42
C LEU A 194 -3.28 11.45 -17.27
N ASP A 195 -4.21 11.84 -16.41
CA ASP A 195 -3.97 12.71 -15.27
C ASP A 195 -4.23 12.02 -13.94
N GLY A 196 -3.46 12.42 -12.93
CA GLY A 196 -3.55 11.92 -11.56
C GLY A 196 -2.52 12.60 -10.68
N GLU A 197 -2.65 12.45 -9.37
CA GLU A 197 -1.67 12.87 -8.38
C GLU A 197 -0.51 11.86 -8.30
N ARG A 198 0.57 12.22 -7.59
CA ARG A 198 1.78 11.39 -7.50
C ARG A 198 1.53 9.97 -6.99
N ASP A 199 0.61 9.80 -6.07
CA ASP A 199 0.26 8.53 -5.44
C ASP A 199 -1.05 7.93 -5.96
N SER A 200 -1.61 8.48 -7.06
CA SER A 200 -2.85 7.99 -7.66
C SER A 200 -2.72 6.55 -8.13
N LEU A 201 -3.68 5.72 -7.74
CA LEU A 201 -3.85 4.37 -8.26
C LEU A 201 -4.70 4.33 -9.52
N VAL A 202 -5.51 5.36 -9.73
CA VAL A 202 -6.38 5.51 -10.90
C VAL A 202 -6.03 6.80 -11.63
N LEU A 203 -5.88 6.71 -12.94
CA LEU A 203 -5.59 7.81 -13.82
C LEU A 203 -6.82 8.12 -14.67
N PHE A 204 -7.08 9.39 -14.92
CA PHE A 204 -8.24 9.86 -15.67
C PHE A 204 -7.83 10.49 -17.00
N CYS A 205 -8.58 10.22 -18.05
CA CYS A 205 -8.48 10.94 -19.31
C CYS A 205 -9.47 12.11 -19.32
N LYS A 206 -8.96 13.34 -19.46
CA LYS A 206 -9.80 14.52 -19.56
C LYS A 206 -10.39 14.73 -20.96
N ASN A 207 -9.82 14.10 -21.97
CA ASN A 207 -10.26 14.23 -23.36
C ASN A 207 -11.43 13.29 -23.69
N CYS A 208 -11.32 12.01 -23.28
CA CYS A 208 -12.43 11.08 -23.34
C CYS A 208 -12.76 10.62 -21.91
N PRO A 209 -13.99 10.85 -21.39
CA PRO A 209 -14.32 10.51 -20.01
C PRO A 209 -14.08 9.04 -19.71
N SER A 210 -12.84 8.71 -19.26
CA SER A 210 -12.42 7.34 -18.97
C SER A 210 -11.44 7.31 -17.80
N ALA A 211 -11.52 6.24 -17.01
CA ALA A 211 -10.66 6.00 -15.87
C ALA A 211 -9.88 4.70 -16.07
N TRP A 212 -8.61 4.71 -15.70
CA TRP A 212 -7.66 3.66 -15.97
C TRP A 212 -6.88 3.29 -14.71
N TYR A 213 -6.78 2.00 -14.46
CA TYR A 213 -6.02 1.44 -13.35
C TYR A 213 -4.83 0.66 -13.91
N PRO A 214 -3.59 1.00 -13.52
CA PRO A 214 -2.40 0.27 -13.92
C PRO A 214 -2.38 -1.14 -13.32
N VAL A 215 -2.20 -2.16 -14.17
CA VAL A 215 -2.10 -3.57 -13.76
C VAL A 215 -1.02 -4.23 -14.60
N GLY A 216 0.08 -4.58 -13.99
CA GLY A 216 1.22 -5.05 -14.73
C GLY A 216 1.64 -3.99 -15.76
N LYS A 217 2.07 -4.37 -16.92
CA LYS A 217 2.49 -3.45 -17.98
C LYS A 217 1.34 -2.86 -18.81
N ARG A 218 0.10 -2.86 -18.29
CA ARG A 218 -1.10 -2.44 -19.03
C ARG A 218 -1.99 -1.55 -18.19
N LEU A 219 -2.76 -0.71 -18.87
CA LEU A 219 -3.83 0.07 -18.30
C LEU A 219 -5.15 -0.69 -18.48
N LYS A 220 -5.84 -0.97 -17.37
CA LYS A 220 -7.18 -1.57 -17.37
C LYS A 220 -8.21 -0.49 -17.11
N GLN A 221 -9.22 -0.42 -17.99
CA GLN A 221 -10.33 0.51 -17.79
C GLN A 221 -11.17 0.10 -16.58
N ILE A 222 -11.57 1.09 -15.79
CA ILE A 222 -12.51 0.91 -14.69
C ILE A 222 -13.71 1.84 -14.89
N SER A 223 -14.86 1.36 -14.43
CA SER A 223 -16.08 2.18 -14.43
C SER A 223 -15.99 3.21 -13.30
N PHE A 224 -16.38 4.43 -13.59
CA PHE A 224 -16.55 5.48 -12.60
C PHE A 224 -17.86 6.21 -12.84
N GLY A 225 -18.29 6.99 -11.87
CA GLY A 225 -19.45 7.86 -12.01
C GLY A 225 -19.28 9.08 -11.12
N THR A 226 -19.82 10.18 -11.54
CA THR A 226 -19.81 11.44 -10.83
C THR A 226 -21.24 11.81 -10.46
N GLN A 227 -21.46 12.30 -9.27
CA GLN A 227 -22.76 12.85 -8.89
C GLN A 227 -22.83 14.29 -9.42
N PRO A 228 -23.78 14.60 -10.32
CA PRO A 228 -23.94 15.95 -10.83
C PRO A 228 -24.38 16.88 -9.71
N ILE A 229 -23.84 18.11 -9.71
CA ILE A 229 -24.19 19.18 -8.79
C ILE A 229 -24.10 20.51 -9.54
N ASP A 230 -25.08 21.38 -9.32
CA ASP A 230 -25.18 22.69 -10.00
C ASP A 230 -24.44 23.82 -9.25
N ASP A 231 -23.45 23.47 -8.44
CA ASP A 231 -22.63 24.41 -7.70
C ASP A 231 -21.26 24.53 -8.34
N SER A 232 -20.87 25.75 -8.78
CA SER A 232 -19.56 26.03 -9.39
C SER A 232 -18.40 25.84 -8.43
N ASP A 233 -18.62 25.99 -7.13
CA ASP A 233 -17.61 25.89 -6.09
C ASP A 233 -17.54 24.48 -5.48
N ALA A 234 -18.29 23.53 -6.04
CA ALA A 234 -18.31 22.16 -5.56
C ALA A 234 -16.94 21.48 -5.68
N ILE A 235 -16.53 20.80 -4.63
CA ILE A 235 -15.34 19.96 -4.58
C ILE A 235 -15.78 18.49 -4.72
N TYR A 236 -15.20 17.79 -5.68
CA TYR A 236 -15.44 16.38 -5.88
C TYR A 236 -14.39 15.55 -5.14
N LEU A 237 -14.84 14.65 -4.30
CA LEU A 237 -13.99 13.71 -3.56
C LEU A 237 -14.17 12.32 -4.11
N PRO A 238 -13.10 11.60 -4.45
CA PRO A 238 -13.19 10.25 -4.97
C PRO A 238 -13.46 9.23 -3.87
N PHE A 239 -14.34 8.27 -4.17
CA PHE A 239 -14.63 7.13 -3.30
C PHE A 239 -14.57 5.82 -4.08
N TRP A 240 -14.01 4.79 -3.46
CA TRP A 240 -14.18 3.43 -3.89
C TRP A 240 -15.58 2.94 -3.53
N ARG A 241 -16.27 2.39 -4.51
CA ARG A 241 -17.58 1.75 -4.36
C ARG A 241 -17.40 0.25 -4.47
N ILE A 242 -17.35 -0.43 -3.32
CA ILE A 242 -16.93 -1.82 -3.21
C ILE A 242 -18.14 -2.74 -3.02
N ARG A 243 -18.27 -3.77 -3.85
CA ARG A 243 -19.18 -4.89 -3.63
C ARG A 243 -18.43 -5.99 -2.89
N SER A 244 -18.96 -6.43 -1.75
CA SER A 244 -18.38 -7.50 -0.96
C SER A 244 -19.42 -8.55 -0.62
N LYS A 245 -18.97 -9.80 -0.49
CA LYS A 245 -19.75 -10.89 0.11
C LYS A 245 -19.17 -11.16 1.49
N ILE A 246 -20.02 -11.16 2.51
CA ILE A 246 -19.62 -11.43 3.89
C ILE A 246 -20.15 -12.81 4.24
N LYS A 247 -19.24 -13.71 4.67
CA LYS A 247 -19.63 -15.06 5.07
C LYS A 247 -20.52 -15.02 6.31
N GLY A 248 -21.67 -15.67 6.25
CA GLY A 248 -22.60 -15.75 7.38
C GLY A 248 -23.53 -14.53 7.58
N ILE A 249 -23.46 -13.53 6.67
CA ILE A 249 -24.30 -12.35 6.73
C ILE A 249 -24.88 -12.06 5.34
N ASP A 250 -26.22 -12.02 5.25
CA ASP A 250 -26.92 -11.61 4.03
C ASP A 250 -27.00 -10.08 3.98
N LEU A 251 -26.08 -9.47 3.21
CA LEU A 251 -25.96 -8.03 3.05
C LEU A 251 -25.86 -7.68 1.56
N ASN A 252 -26.97 -7.83 0.85
CA ASN A 252 -27.03 -7.62 -0.59
C ASN A 252 -27.67 -6.29 -0.98
N THR A 253 -28.61 -5.80 -0.16
CA THR A 253 -29.43 -4.62 -0.40
C THR A 253 -29.34 -3.60 0.72
N TYR A 254 -29.78 -2.39 0.46
CA TYR A 254 -29.90 -1.37 1.52
C TYR A 254 -30.88 -1.78 2.61
N ALA A 255 -31.95 -2.47 2.24
CA ALA A 255 -32.89 -3.03 3.22
C ALA A 255 -32.21 -4.03 4.18
N ASP A 256 -31.27 -4.83 3.68
CA ASP A 256 -30.51 -5.77 4.51
C ASP A 256 -29.58 -5.03 5.48
N LEU A 257 -28.94 -3.94 5.02
CA LEU A 257 -28.12 -3.11 5.92
C LEU A 257 -28.93 -2.59 7.11
N ILE A 258 -30.14 -2.10 6.87
CA ILE A 258 -30.99 -1.57 7.94
C ILE A 258 -31.26 -2.64 8.99
N LYS A 259 -31.54 -3.88 8.57
CA LYS A 259 -31.76 -5.02 9.45
C LYS A 259 -30.50 -5.45 10.20
N VAL A 260 -29.41 -5.72 9.45
CA VAL A 260 -28.16 -6.24 10.00
C VAL A 260 -27.52 -5.25 10.98
N ALA A 261 -27.52 -3.96 10.64
CA ALA A 261 -26.95 -2.91 11.48
C ALA A 261 -27.94 -2.36 12.53
N ASN A 262 -29.14 -2.94 12.63
CA ASN A 262 -30.21 -2.51 13.54
C ASN A 262 -30.44 -0.99 13.54
N ILE A 263 -30.50 -0.43 12.33
CA ILE A 263 -30.68 1.02 12.17
C ILE A 263 -32.15 1.37 12.41
N PRO A 264 -32.49 2.37 13.25
CA PRO A 264 -33.84 2.74 13.58
C PRO A 264 -34.53 3.49 12.43
N LYS A 265 -34.74 2.80 11.30
CA LYS A 265 -35.40 3.32 10.10
C LYS A 265 -36.44 2.32 9.60
N VAL A 266 -37.58 2.81 9.17
CA VAL A 266 -38.60 1.99 8.50
C VAL A 266 -38.13 1.68 7.08
N ILE A 267 -38.10 0.39 6.73
CA ILE A 267 -37.68 -0.05 5.42
C ILE A 267 -38.73 0.34 4.38
N GLN A 268 -38.32 1.15 3.41
CA GLN A 268 -39.13 1.55 2.26
C GLN A 268 -39.11 0.49 1.18
N SER A 269 -40.17 0.37 0.38
CA SER A 269 -40.31 -0.65 -0.67
C SER A 269 -39.19 -0.65 -1.70
N GLY A 270 -38.71 0.53 -2.10
CA GLY A 270 -37.61 0.69 -3.07
C GLY A 270 -36.24 0.24 -2.56
N TRP A 271 -36.04 0.14 -1.26
CA TRP A 271 -34.71 -0.18 -0.69
C TRP A 271 -34.27 -1.62 -0.90
N LYS A 272 -35.19 -2.52 -1.20
CA LYS A 272 -34.89 -3.91 -1.61
C LYS A 272 -34.22 -3.98 -2.98
N ASN A 273 -34.42 -2.96 -3.83
CA ASN A 273 -33.83 -2.87 -5.16
C ASN A 273 -32.50 -2.12 -5.19
N VAL A 274 -32.16 -1.43 -4.09
CA VAL A 274 -30.88 -0.72 -3.95
C VAL A 274 -29.80 -1.69 -3.51
N GLY A 275 -28.90 -2.06 -4.39
CA GLY A 275 -27.78 -2.96 -4.08
C GLY A 275 -26.82 -2.31 -3.08
N PHE A 276 -26.52 -3.02 -1.99
CA PHE A 276 -25.58 -2.54 -0.98
C PHE A 276 -24.15 -2.43 -1.51
N ARG A 277 -23.45 -1.36 -1.11
CA ARG A 277 -22.04 -1.13 -1.39
C ARG A 277 -21.34 -0.50 -0.18
N PHE A 278 -20.11 -0.90 0.05
CA PHE A 278 -19.22 -0.14 0.92
C PHE A 278 -18.64 1.05 0.16
N TRP A 279 -18.62 2.20 0.82
CA TRP A 279 -18.05 3.41 0.30
C TRP A 279 -16.82 3.79 1.13
N VAL A 280 -15.66 3.88 0.50
CA VAL A 280 -14.39 4.11 1.17
C VAL A 280 -13.67 5.27 0.47
N PRO A 281 -13.17 6.29 1.20
CA PRO A 281 -12.40 7.36 0.59
C PRO A 281 -11.24 6.83 -0.24
N ALA A 282 -11.10 7.35 -1.46
CA ALA A 282 -10.00 7.02 -2.38
C ALA A 282 -8.92 8.12 -2.37
N PHE A 283 -8.74 8.79 -1.23
CA PHE A 283 -7.76 9.84 -1.00
C PHE A 283 -7.20 9.75 0.42
N LYS A 284 -5.99 10.28 0.60
CA LYS A 284 -5.33 10.32 1.92
C LYS A 284 -6.01 11.32 2.83
N VAL A 285 -6.39 10.87 4.00
CA VAL A 285 -7.03 11.67 5.05
C VAL A 285 -6.73 11.05 6.41
N ARG A 286 -6.81 11.84 7.48
CA ARG A 286 -6.60 11.34 8.85
C ARG A 286 -7.49 10.13 9.14
N PRO A 287 -6.99 9.07 9.80
CA PRO A 287 -7.73 7.82 10.03
C PRO A 287 -9.10 8.00 10.66
N LYS A 288 -9.25 8.95 11.58
CA LYS A 288 -10.56 9.28 12.18
C LYS A 288 -11.56 9.80 11.14
N ILE A 289 -11.12 10.68 10.25
CA ILE A 289 -11.96 11.24 9.17
C ILE A 289 -12.26 10.15 8.13
N PHE A 290 -11.26 9.34 7.78
CA PHE A 290 -11.44 8.18 6.90
C PHE A 290 -12.58 7.28 7.39
N MET A 291 -12.56 6.89 8.66
CA MET A 291 -13.59 6.05 9.27
C MET A 291 -14.96 6.74 9.30
N GLN A 292 -15.01 8.03 9.62
CA GLN A 292 -16.26 8.80 9.64
C GLN A 292 -16.88 8.89 8.24
N LEU A 293 -16.09 9.26 7.23
CA LEU A 293 -16.56 9.35 5.84
C LEU A 293 -17.00 7.99 5.31
N SER A 294 -16.22 6.93 5.54
CA SER A 294 -16.59 5.56 5.15
C SER A 294 -17.92 5.14 5.75
N LYS A 295 -18.12 5.38 7.05
CA LYS A 295 -19.36 5.07 7.75
C LYS A 295 -20.52 5.88 7.20
N HIS A 296 -20.39 7.20 7.09
CA HIS A 296 -21.44 8.07 6.60
C HIS A 296 -21.89 7.70 5.19
N MET A 297 -20.94 7.58 4.27
CA MET A 297 -21.23 7.27 2.87
C MET A 297 -21.81 5.86 2.70
N THR A 298 -21.32 4.88 3.46
CA THR A 298 -21.87 3.52 3.47
C THR A 298 -23.29 3.48 4.03
N LEU A 299 -23.60 4.23 5.09
CA LEU A 299 -24.94 4.28 5.65
C LEU A 299 -25.93 5.09 4.79
N ALA A 300 -25.45 6.11 4.10
CA ALA A 300 -26.28 6.94 3.23
C ALA A 300 -26.67 6.22 1.94
N GLN A 301 -25.80 5.37 1.37
CA GLN A 301 -25.97 4.73 0.06
C GLN A 301 -26.45 5.73 -1.00
N LEU A 302 -25.54 6.35 -1.74
CA LEU A 302 -25.93 7.32 -2.76
C LEU A 302 -27.00 6.73 -3.69
N GLN A 303 -28.19 7.31 -3.66
CA GLN A 303 -29.37 6.84 -4.41
C GLN A 303 -29.58 7.62 -5.70
N LYS A 304 -28.86 8.75 -5.90
CA LYS A 304 -28.94 9.54 -7.12
C LYS A 304 -28.17 8.86 -8.26
N GLU A 305 -28.70 8.96 -9.45
CA GLU A 305 -28.02 8.51 -10.66
C GLU A 305 -26.68 9.23 -10.81
N MET A 306 -25.64 8.46 -11.09
CA MET A 306 -24.31 8.98 -11.39
C MET A 306 -24.13 9.05 -12.89
N VAL A 307 -23.56 10.14 -13.37
CA VAL A 307 -23.19 10.31 -14.77
C VAL A 307 -21.72 9.93 -14.99
N VAL A 308 -21.43 9.39 -16.17
CA VAL A 308 -20.07 9.04 -16.61
C VAL A 308 -19.45 10.26 -17.28
N GLU A 309 -19.24 11.31 -16.50
CA GLU A 309 -18.61 12.55 -16.95
C GLU A 309 -17.63 13.04 -15.90
N LEU A 310 -16.50 13.57 -16.37
CA LEU A 310 -15.60 14.30 -15.48
C LEU A 310 -16.09 15.75 -15.37
N PRO A 311 -16.15 16.31 -14.16
CA PRO A 311 -16.54 17.69 -13.98
C PRO A 311 -15.58 18.61 -14.75
N GLN A 312 -16.12 19.39 -15.67
CA GLN A 312 -15.36 20.39 -16.40
C GLN A 312 -15.08 21.59 -15.48
N ASN A 313 -13.83 22.07 -15.48
CA ASN A 313 -13.38 23.26 -14.73
C ASN A 313 -13.49 23.23 -13.20
N ARG A 314 -13.44 22.08 -12.56
CA ARG A 314 -13.57 21.98 -11.10
C ARG A 314 -12.30 21.46 -10.46
N HIS A 315 -11.94 22.02 -9.30
CA HIS A 315 -10.76 21.64 -8.57
C HIS A 315 -10.97 20.27 -7.93
N TYR A 316 -10.25 19.26 -8.42
CA TYR A 316 -10.07 18.02 -7.67
C TYR A 316 -9.03 18.31 -6.58
N ARG A 317 -9.43 18.37 -5.34
CA ARG A 317 -8.47 18.28 -4.23
C ARG A 317 -8.41 16.82 -3.79
N ILE A 318 -7.44 16.10 -4.26
CA ILE A 318 -7.15 14.73 -3.85
C ILE A 318 -6.33 14.74 -2.54
N ASN A 319 -5.69 15.84 -2.21
CA ASN A 319 -4.97 16.05 -0.96
C ASN A 319 -5.69 17.08 -0.09
N LEU A 320 -6.45 16.61 0.88
CA LEU A 320 -6.84 17.42 2.03
C LEU A 320 -5.76 17.28 3.11
N PRO A 321 -5.35 18.37 3.77
CA PRO A 321 -4.30 18.35 4.79
C PRO A 321 -4.64 17.48 5.99
#